data_095c28afa31ac35aa184ffdfdb2d6a75
#
_entry.id   095c28afa31ac35aa184ffdfdb2d6a75
#
_cell.length_a   1.000
_cell.length_b   1.000
_cell.length_c   1.000
_cell.angle_alpha   90.00
_cell.angle_beta   90.00
_cell.angle_gamma   90.00
#
_symmetry.space_group_name_H-M   'P 1'
#
loop_
_entity.id
_entity.type
_entity.pdbx_description
1 polymer ?
#
loop_
_entity_poly.entity_id
_entity_poly.type
_entity_poly.pdbx_seq_one_letter_code
_entity_poly.pdbx_strand_id
1 'polypeptide(L)'
;KEFIGRGTWFYPVQPSIKLVGDTIEYCAEHAPKYSPVSVCGYHIRESGANPVQEMAYGFCIAKAYADEVIARGLDVDEFAGRLSFNFNVFGNIFEQVAKFRAGRGLWAKIVKEQYGARKPESEWLRMLAGGGGGGLTFEQPEVNIVRGAYYGLIAALSGAQTTALCCFDEAY
;
A
#
# COMPACT_ATOMS: atom_id res chain seq x y z
N LYS A 1 -9.25 -2.90 -5.99
CA LYS A 1 -8.01 -2.72 -6.77
C LYS A 1 -8.09 -1.43 -7.58
N GLU A 2 -6.96 -0.83 -7.78
CA GLU A 2 -6.78 0.37 -8.59
C GLU A 2 -7.14 0.11 -10.06
N PHE A 3 -8.17 0.77 -10.54
CA PHE A 3 -8.67 0.61 -11.90
C PHE A 3 -7.78 1.31 -12.92
N ILE A 4 -7.22 2.44 -12.55
CA ILE A 4 -6.43 3.29 -13.46
C ILE A 4 -5.02 2.74 -13.61
N GLY A 5 -4.33 2.47 -12.49
CA GLY A 5 -2.92 2.12 -12.52
C GLY A 5 -2.62 0.77 -13.15
N ARG A 6 -3.50 -0.21 -13.00
CA ARG A 6 -3.26 -1.56 -13.51
C ARG A 6 -4.12 -1.93 -14.73
N GLY A 7 -5.29 -1.34 -14.89
CA GLY A 7 -6.18 -1.60 -16.02
C GLY A 7 -6.77 -3.03 -16.09
N THR A 8 -6.55 -3.84 -15.05
CA THR A 8 -7.00 -5.24 -14.99
C THR A 8 -8.20 -5.39 -14.04
N TRP A 9 -9.35 -4.97 -14.49
CA TRP A 9 -10.60 -5.06 -13.73
C TRP A 9 -11.70 -5.73 -14.56
N PHE A 10 -12.56 -6.48 -13.88
CA PHE A 10 -13.70 -7.15 -14.51
C PHE A 10 -15.04 -6.56 -14.10
N TYR A 11 -15.08 -5.92 -12.93
CA TYR A 11 -16.29 -5.37 -12.35
C TYR A 11 -16.18 -3.86 -12.19
N PRO A 12 -17.31 -3.13 -12.29
CA PRO A 12 -17.37 -1.72 -11.92
C PRO A 12 -16.90 -1.46 -10.49
N VAL A 13 -16.63 -0.21 -10.15
CA VAL A 13 -16.03 0.18 -8.87
C VAL A 13 -16.85 -0.31 -7.68
N GLN A 14 -18.14 -0.06 -7.66
CA GLN A 14 -19.00 -0.41 -6.52
C GLN A 14 -19.07 -1.93 -6.25
N PRO A 15 -19.35 -2.80 -7.23
CA PRO A 15 -19.26 -4.24 -7.03
C PRO A 15 -17.88 -4.72 -6.58
N SER A 16 -16.80 -4.08 -7.04
CA SER A 16 -15.44 -4.43 -6.61
C SER A 16 -15.19 -4.07 -5.15
N ILE A 17 -15.65 -2.92 -4.68
CA ILE A 17 -15.55 -2.50 -3.28
C ILE A 17 -16.36 -3.47 -2.41
N LYS A 18 -17.57 -3.84 -2.85
CA LYS A 18 -18.39 -4.84 -2.16
C LYS A 18 -17.65 -6.18 -1.98
N LEU A 19 -17.03 -6.71 -3.03
CA LEU A 19 -16.26 -7.96 -2.96
C LEU A 19 -15.06 -7.86 -2.00
N VAL A 20 -14.39 -6.70 -1.96
CA VAL A 20 -13.33 -6.45 -0.97
C VAL A 20 -13.91 -6.43 0.44
N GLY A 21 -15.06 -5.79 0.64
CA GLY A 21 -15.78 -5.80 1.90
C GLY A 21 -16.15 -7.21 2.35
N ASP A 22 -16.71 -8.04 1.46
CA ASP A 22 -17.03 -9.46 1.73
C ASP A 22 -15.77 -10.23 2.20
N THR A 23 -14.62 -9.96 1.56
CA THR A 23 -13.35 -10.61 1.92
C THR A 23 -12.84 -10.17 3.30
N ILE A 24 -12.93 -8.88 3.61
CA ILE A 24 -12.50 -8.35 4.90
C ILE A 24 -13.37 -8.91 6.02
N GLU A 25 -14.69 -8.87 5.86
CA GLU A 25 -15.66 -9.40 6.81
C GLU A 25 -15.44 -10.88 7.07
N TYR A 26 -15.35 -11.70 6.02
CA TYR A 26 -15.06 -13.11 6.13
C TYR A 26 -13.74 -13.39 6.88
N CYS A 27 -12.69 -12.66 6.57
CA CYS A 27 -11.40 -12.85 7.23
C CYS A 27 -11.39 -12.37 8.67
N ALA A 28 -12.13 -11.33 9.02
CA ALA A 28 -12.26 -10.89 10.41
C ALA A 28 -12.82 -12.00 11.30
N GLU A 29 -13.81 -12.73 10.79
CA GLU A 29 -14.47 -13.82 11.52
C GLU A 29 -13.67 -15.15 11.47
N HIS A 30 -13.27 -15.58 10.26
CA HIS A 30 -12.76 -16.94 10.03
C HIS A 30 -11.24 -17.05 9.94
N ALA A 31 -10.53 -15.95 9.66
CA ALA A 31 -9.10 -15.93 9.48
C ALA A 31 -8.45 -14.66 10.06
N PRO A 32 -8.56 -14.40 11.38
CA PRO A 32 -8.21 -13.11 11.99
C PRO A 32 -6.72 -12.77 11.94
N LYS A 33 -5.86 -13.72 11.55
CA LYS A 33 -4.42 -13.49 11.35
C LYS A 33 -4.05 -13.22 9.89
N TYR A 34 -4.98 -13.41 8.96
CA TYR A 34 -4.76 -13.19 7.54
C TYR A 34 -4.87 -11.71 7.18
N SER A 35 -4.11 -11.25 6.19
CA SER A 35 -4.26 -9.91 5.62
C SER A 35 -5.20 -9.99 4.43
N PRO A 36 -6.47 -9.54 4.55
CA PRO A 36 -7.48 -9.79 3.54
C PRO A 36 -7.27 -9.00 2.26
N VAL A 37 -6.61 -7.86 2.38
CA VAL A 37 -6.40 -6.95 1.25
C VAL A 37 -5.09 -6.19 1.39
N SER A 38 -4.43 -5.97 0.26
CA SER A 38 -3.33 -5.03 0.15
C SER A 38 -3.80 -3.82 -0.66
N VAL A 39 -3.73 -2.66 -0.04
CA VAL A 39 -3.97 -1.37 -0.70
C VAL A 39 -2.73 -1.01 -1.49
N CYS A 40 -2.87 -0.89 -2.80
CA CYS A 40 -1.72 -0.78 -3.69
C CYS A 40 -1.60 0.64 -4.27
N GLY A 41 -0.75 1.47 -3.68
CA GLY A 41 -0.31 2.73 -4.24
C GLY A 41 0.76 2.56 -5.34
N TYR A 42 1.45 1.42 -5.32
CA TYR A 42 2.54 1.09 -6.25
C TYR A 42 2.17 1.35 -7.73
N HIS A 43 1.05 0.80 -8.21
CA HIS A 43 0.65 0.96 -9.62
C HIS A 43 0.30 2.42 -9.96
N ILE A 44 -0.24 3.17 -9.01
CA ILE A 44 -0.53 4.60 -9.18
C ILE A 44 0.78 5.36 -9.38
N ARG A 45 1.80 5.02 -8.60
CA ARG A 45 3.14 5.60 -8.72
C ARG A 45 3.79 5.26 -10.07
N GLU A 46 3.70 4.00 -10.50
CA GLU A 46 4.20 3.54 -11.81
C GLU A 46 3.48 4.23 -12.98
N SER A 47 2.24 4.64 -12.78
CA SER A 47 1.46 5.40 -13.77
C SER A 47 1.80 6.90 -13.80
N GLY A 48 2.82 7.35 -13.05
CA GLY A 48 3.35 8.71 -13.11
C GLY A 48 2.96 9.62 -11.93
N ALA A 49 2.26 9.11 -10.92
CA ALA A 49 1.97 9.90 -9.72
C ALA A 49 3.27 10.23 -8.96
N ASN A 50 3.32 11.39 -8.32
CA ASN A 50 4.41 11.73 -7.41
C ASN A 50 4.24 11.02 -6.04
N PRO A 51 5.26 11.02 -5.16
CA PRO A 51 5.19 10.33 -3.88
C PRO A 51 4.03 10.77 -2.97
N VAL A 52 3.66 12.05 -3.02
CA VAL A 52 2.54 12.60 -2.24
C VAL A 52 1.20 12.08 -2.77
N GLN A 53 1.03 12.09 -4.09
CA GLN A 53 -0.17 11.57 -4.76
C GLN A 53 -0.33 10.07 -4.55
N GLU A 54 0.76 9.30 -4.65
CA GLU A 54 0.75 7.87 -4.36
C GLU A 54 0.19 7.58 -2.97
N MET A 55 0.72 8.26 -1.96
CA MET A 55 0.30 8.07 -0.57
C MET A 55 -1.16 8.52 -0.36
N ALA A 56 -1.52 9.69 -0.88
CA ALA A 56 -2.87 10.23 -0.76
C ALA A 56 -3.92 9.32 -1.40
N TYR A 57 -3.69 8.88 -2.64
CA TYR A 57 -4.62 7.98 -3.33
C TYR A 57 -4.66 6.60 -2.70
N GLY A 58 -3.52 6.08 -2.21
CA GLY A 58 -3.50 4.86 -1.43
C GLY A 58 -4.40 4.94 -0.20
N PHE A 59 -4.34 6.03 0.54
CA PHE A 59 -5.23 6.23 1.69
C PHE A 59 -6.68 6.45 1.31
N CYS A 60 -6.97 7.11 0.19
CA CYS A 60 -8.35 7.21 -0.32
C CYS A 60 -8.94 5.82 -0.63
N ILE A 61 -8.15 4.93 -1.22
CA ILE A 61 -8.57 3.53 -1.48
C ILE A 61 -8.84 2.81 -0.16
N ALA A 62 -7.91 2.91 0.81
CA ALA A 62 -8.08 2.29 2.12
C ALA A 62 -9.33 2.79 2.85
N LYS A 63 -9.59 4.09 2.78
CA LYS A 63 -10.80 4.70 3.34
C LYS A 63 -12.06 4.15 2.68
N ALA A 64 -12.10 4.05 1.35
CA ALA A 64 -13.26 3.48 0.65
C ALA A 64 -13.54 2.04 1.08
N TYR A 65 -12.52 1.23 1.35
CA TYR A 65 -12.69 -0.10 1.90
C TYR A 65 -13.17 -0.07 3.35
N ALA A 66 -12.61 0.81 4.18
CA ALA A 66 -13.03 0.96 5.57
C ALA A 66 -14.49 1.45 5.67
N ASP A 67 -14.86 2.43 4.88
CA ASP A 67 -16.22 2.96 4.83
C ASP A 67 -17.25 1.87 4.48
N GLU A 68 -16.92 1.02 3.50
CA GLU A 68 -17.77 -0.13 3.11
C GLU A 68 -17.94 -1.13 4.25
N VAL A 69 -16.85 -1.48 4.93
CA VAL A 69 -16.86 -2.50 6.00
C VAL A 69 -17.57 -1.98 7.26
N ILE A 70 -17.34 -0.71 7.61
CA ILE A 70 -18.00 -0.06 8.72
C ILE A 70 -19.52 0.09 8.46
N ALA A 71 -19.91 0.41 7.23
CA ALA A 71 -21.31 0.47 6.85
C ALA A 71 -22.04 -0.88 7.00
N ARG A 72 -21.31 -1.99 7.04
CA ARG A 72 -21.83 -3.34 7.34
C ARG A 72 -21.92 -3.65 8.83
N GLY A 73 -21.42 -2.76 9.69
CA GLY A 73 -21.48 -2.89 11.14
C GLY A 73 -20.24 -3.43 11.83
N LEU A 74 -19.12 -3.64 11.12
CA LEU A 74 -17.86 -4.02 11.77
C LEU A 74 -17.21 -2.80 12.44
N ASP A 75 -16.63 -3.03 13.62
CA ASP A 75 -15.79 -2.03 14.28
C ASP A 75 -14.43 -1.95 13.57
N VAL A 76 -13.86 -0.75 13.46
CA VAL A 76 -12.57 -0.54 12.81
C VAL A 76 -11.45 -1.39 13.43
N ASP A 77 -11.53 -1.64 14.73
CA ASP A 77 -10.56 -2.45 15.47
C ASP A 77 -10.63 -3.95 15.17
N GLU A 78 -11.59 -4.41 14.39
CA GLU A 78 -11.71 -5.82 13.97
C GLU A 78 -10.92 -6.09 12.69
N PHE A 79 -10.67 -5.07 11.86
CA PHE A 79 -10.02 -5.28 10.56
C PHE A 79 -8.84 -4.36 10.25
N ALA A 80 -8.81 -3.11 10.75
CA ALA A 80 -7.80 -2.11 10.33
C ALA A 80 -6.36 -2.58 10.56
N GLY A 81 -6.10 -3.27 11.68
CA GLY A 81 -4.79 -3.83 11.99
C GLY A 81 -4.33 -4.95 11.02
N ARG A 82 -5.18 -5.40 10.11
CA ARG A 82 -4.89 -6.41 9.08
C ARG A 82 -4.84 -5.85 7.67
N LEU A 83 -5.19 -4.60 7.47
CA LEU A 83 -4.95 -3.94 6.19
C LEU A 83 -3.46 -3.84 5.93
N SER A 84 -3.03 -4.16 4.73
CA SER A 84 -1.66 -3.98 4.29
C SER A 84 -1.60 -2.99 3.13
N PHE A 85 -0.44 -2.40 2.95
CA PHE A 85 -0.20 -1.40 1.91
C PHE A 85 1.01 -1.80 1.09
N ASN A 86 0.96 -1.51 -0.20
CA ASN A 86 2.08 -1.67 -1.11
C ASN A 86 2.40 -0.32 -1.74
N PHE A 87 3.57 0.20 -1.45
CA PHE A 87 4.05 1.48 -1.98
C PHE A 87 5.37 1.29 -2.71
N ASN A 88 5.60 2.16 -3.68
CA ASN A 88 6.79 2.14 -4.51
C ASN A 88 7.98 2.83 -3.82
N VAL A 89 9.19 2.42 -4.15
CA VAL A 89 10.44 3.08 -3.78
C VAL A 89 11.30 3.26 -5.02
N PHE A 90 11.41 4.49 -5.50
CA PHE A 90 12.44 4.91 -6.44
C PHE A 90 12.59 6.43 -6.44
N GLY A 91 13.72 6.92 -6.94
CA GLY A 91 14.01 8.35 -6.96
C GLY A 91 14.78 8.84 -5.73
N ASN A 92 14.46 10.01 -5.22
CA ASN A 92 15.22 10.65 -4.15
C ASN A 92 15.04 9.93 -2.80
N ILE A 93 16.16 9.49 -2.21
CA ILE A 93 16.17 8.74 -0.94
C ILE A 93 15.49 9.50 0.21
N PHE A 94 15.80 10.79 0.36
CA PHE A 94 15.26 11.57 1.47
C PHE A 94 13.75 11.79 1.33
N GLU A 95 13.28 12.03 0.11
CA GLU A 95 11.86 12.15 -0.19
C GLU A 95 11.12 10.83 0.10
N GLN A 96 11.69 9.69 -0.29
CA GLN A 96 11.06 8.38 -0.06
C GLN A 96 11.02 8.04 1.44
N VAL A 97 12.09 8.25 2.17
CA VAL A 97 12.11 8.04 3.63
C VAL A 97 11.10 8.98 4.32
N ALA A 98 11.06 10.24 3.92
CA ALA A 98 10.09 11.20 4.45
C ALA A 98 8.64 10.80 4.15
N LYS A 99 8.35 10.32 2.91
CA LYS A 99 7.04 9.81 2.51
C LYS A 99 6.52 8.73 3.48
N PHE A 100 7.32 7.72 3.74
CA PHE A 100 6.91 6.61 4.62
C PHE A 100 6.77 7.03 6.07
N ARG A 101 7.63 7.92 6.55
CA ARG A 101 7.52 8.48 7.91
C ARG A 101 6.24 9.30 8.07
N ALA A 102 5.96 10.20 7.14
CA ALA A 102 4.73 11.00 7.12
C ALA A 102 3.49 10.12 6.98
N GLY A 103 3.55 9.09 6.10
CA GLY A 103 2.47 8.15 5.87
C GLY A 103 2.03 7.42 7.13
N ARG A 104 2.98 6.95 7.96
CA ARG A 104 2.63 6.30 9.23
C ARG A 104 1.86 7.24 10.17
N GLY A 105 2.34 8.47 10.33
CA GLY A 105 1.66 9.44 11.18
C GLY A 105 0.28 9.82 10.65
N LEU A 106 0.16 9.99 9.33
CA LEU A 106 -1.11 10.34 8.70
C LEU A 106 -2.13 9.20 8.77
N TRP A 107 -1.71 7.95 8.52
CA TRP A 107 -2.58 6.79 8.65
C TRP A 107 -3.11 6.63 10.07
N ALA A 108 -2.23 6.67 11.06
CA ALA A 108 -2.63 6.60 12.47
C ALA A 108 -3.66 7.69 12.83
N LYS A 109 -3.43 8.92 12.36
CA LYS A 109 -4.35 10.03 12.56
C LYS A 109 -5.72 9.75 11.90
N ILE A 110 -5.73 9.29 10.65
CA ILE A 110 -6.97 8.96 9.92
C ILE A 110 -7.78 7.91 10.69
N VAL A 111 -7.14 6.80 11.04
CA VAL A 111 -7.85 5.67 11.68
C VAL A 111 -8.37 6.06 13.06
N LYS A 112 -7.58 6.81 13.83
CA LYS A 112 -7.98 7.28 15.16
C LYS A 112 -9.05 8.35 15.13
N GLU A 113 -8.86 9.41 14.35
CA GLU A 113 -9.74 10.58 14.39
C GLU A 113 -11.01 10.40 13.55
N GLN A 114 -10.95 9.68 12.43
CA GLN A 114 -12.09 9.51 11.54
C GLN A 114 -12.90 8.25 11.83
N TYR A 115 -12.25 7.19 12.29
CA TYR A 115 -12.89 5.89 12.51
C TYR A 115 -12.96 5.47 13.98
N GLY A 116 -12.32 6.23 14.89
CA GLY A 116 -12.41 5.99 16.32
C GLY A 116 -11.65 4.77 16.81
N ALA A 117 -10.59 4.37 16.13
CA ALA A 117 -9.76 3.23 16.55
C ALA A 117 -9.22 3.40 17.97
N ARG A 118 -9.24 2.32 18.74
CA ARG A 118 -8.80 2.26 20.14
C ARG A 118 -7.61 1.35 20.33
N LYS A 119 -7.42 0.37 19.41
CA LYS A 119 -6.30 -0.57 19.47
C LYS A 119 -5.08 0.01 18.77
N PRO A 120 -3.88 -0.04 19.39
CA PRO A 120 -2.66 0.42 18.74
C PRO A 120 -2.38 -0.24 17.39
N GLU A 121 -2.73 -1.53 17.25
CA GLU A 121 -2.51 -2.29 16.02
C GLU A 121 -3.32 -1.74 14.85
N SER A 122 -4.46 -1.14 15.09
CA SER A 122 -5.31 -0.51 14.08
C SER A 122 -4.66 0.74 13.48
N GLU A 123 -3.81 1.41 14.25
CA GLU A 123 -3.07 2.61 13.84
C GLU A 123 -1.80 2.27 13.03
N TRP A 124 -1.39 1.01 12.95
CA TRP A 124 -0.15 0.62 12.26
C TRP A 124 -0.32 0.64 10.75
N LEU A 125 0.55 1.37 10.07
CA LEU A 125 0.69 1.29 8.62
C LEU A 125 1.56 0.08 8.27
N ARG A 126 0.93 -1.07 8.06
CA ARG A 126 1.61 -2.30 7.64
C ARG A 126 1.92 -2.22 6.16
N MET A 127 3.18 -2.08 5.81
CA MET A 127 3.55 -1.80 4.43
C MET A 127 4.65 -2.69 3.88
N LEU A 128 4.51 -2.97 2.61
CA LEU A 128 5.57 -3.42 1.72
C LEU A 128 6.09 -2.19 0.97
N ALA A 129 7.39 -2.01 0.99
CA ALA A 129 8.09 -1.05 0.14
C ALA A 129 8.69 -1.79 -1.06
N GLY A 130 8.12 -1.58 -2.24
CA GLY A 130 8.52 -2.26 -3.46
C GLY A 130 9.40 -1.40 -4.35
N GLY A 131 10.47 -1.95 -4.88
CA GLY A 131 11.23 -1.30 -5.94
C GLY A 131 10.39 -1.21 -7.22
N GLY A 132 10.35 -0.03 -7.86
CA GLY A 132 9.58 0.19 -9.06
C GLY A 132 10.32 -0.21 -10.32
N GLY A 133 9.69 -1.02 -11.18
CA GLY A 133 10.21 -1.37 -12.50
C GLY A 133 10.46 -0.14 -13.37
N GLY A 134 9.64 0.90 -13.23
CA GLY A 134 9.82 2.17 -13.94
C GLY A 134 11.12 2.92 -13.63
N GLY A 135 11.82 2.55 -12.57
CA GLY A 135 13.15 3.07 -12.24
C GLY A 135 14.31 2.28 -12.83
N LEU A 136 14.05 1.14 -13.48
CA LEU A 136 15.05 0.27 -14.09
C LEU A 136 15.17 0.56 -15.59
N THR A 137 16.30 0.17 -16.18
CA THR A 137 16.55 0.35 -17.62
C THR A 137 16.96 -0.97 -18.27
N PHE A 138 16.51 -1.16 -19.50
CA PHE A 138 16.88 -2.30 -20.35
C PHE A 138 18.33 -2.20 -20.80
N GLU A 139 18.81 -1.00 -21.13
CA GLU A 139 20.11 -0.76 -21.75
C GLU A 139 21.30 -1.04 -20.84
N GLN A 140 21.09 -1.05 -19.54
CA GLN A 140 22.14 -1.21 -18.53
C GLN A 140 21.68 -2.14 -17.40
N PRO A 141 21.45 -3.43 -17.68
CA PRO A 141 20.86 -4.34 -16.71
C PRO A 141 21.72 -4.53 -15.45
N GLU A 142 23.05 -4.55 -15.58
CA GLU A 142 23.94 -4.70 -14.42
C GLU A 142 23.84 -3.51 -13.46
N VAL A 143 23.56 -2.31 -13.96
CA VAL A 143 23.35 -1.12 -13.13
C VAL A 143 22.03 -1.22 -12.33
N ASN A 144 21.07 -2.03 -12.80
CA ASN A 144 19.85 -2.30 -12.05
C ASN A 144 20.12 -3.01 -10.72
N ILE A 145 21.20 -3.78 -10.60
CA ILE A 145 21.63 -4.37 -9.32
C ILE A 145 21.94 -3.27 -8.31
N VAL A 146 22.64 -2.23 -8.73
CA VAL A 146 22.94 -1.07 -7.87
C VAL A 146 21.65 -0.31 -7.51
N ARG A 147 20.74 -0.12 -8.47
CA ARG A 147 19.44 0.50 -8.21
C ARG A 147 18.62 -0.31 -7.21
N GLY A 148 18.58 -1.64 -7.36
CA GLY A 148 17.92 -2.55 -6.42
C GLY A 148 18.49 -2.46 -5.01
N ALA A 149 19.83 -2.43 -4.88
CA ALA A 149 20.49 -2.24 -3.59
C ALA A 149 20.10 -0.89 -2.94
N TYR A 150 20.00 0.16 -3.76
CA TYR A 150 19.58 1.47 -3.31
C TYR A 150 18.11 1.49 -2.85
N TYR A 151 17.22 0.79 -3.55
CA TYR A 151 15.83 0.61 -3.12
C TYR A 151 15.76 -0.14 -1.79
N GLY A 152 16.59 -1.16 -1.60
CA GLY A 152 16.70 -1.89 -0.33
C GLY A 152 17.11 -0.98 0.82
N LEU A 153 18.08 -0.09 0.59
CA LEU A 153 18.50 0.90 1.57
C LEU A 153 17.35 1.86 1.94
N ILE A 154 16.63 2.37 0.95
CA ILE A 154 15.46 3.22 1.18
C ILE A 154 14.41 2.49 2.02
N ALA A 155 14.07 1.25 1.67
CA ALA A 155 13.09 0.45 2.39
C ALA A 155 13.49 0.25 3.87
N ALA A 156 14.76 -0.06 4.11
CA ALA A 156 15.31 -0.23 5.46
C ALA A 156 15.23 1.06 6.28
N LEU A 157 15.69 2.19 5.72
CA LEU A 157 15.63 3.50 6.37
C LEU A 157 14.19 4.00 6.60
N SER A 158 13.27 3.54 5.75
CA SER A 158 11.84 3.87 5.87
C SER A 158 11.13 3.07 6.96
N GLY A 159 11.73 2.02 7.50
CA GLY A 159 11.12 1.15 8.49
C GLY A 159 9.98 0.30 7.91
N ALA A 160 10.09 -0.13 6.66
CA ALA A 160 9.13 -1.05 6.05
C ALA A 160 9.25 -2.44 6.68
N GLN A 161 8.10 -3.11 6.90
CA GLN A 161 8.07 -4.47 7.45
C GLN A 161 8.48 -5.51 6.41
N THR A 162 8.21 -5.23 5.15
CA THR A 162 8.49 -6.12 4.02
C THR A 162 9.04 -5.30 2.87
N THR A 163 9.95 -5.88 2.11
CA THR A 163 10.48 -5.29 0.89
C THR A 163 10.45 -6.31 -0.24
N ALA A 164 10.07 -5.84 -1.44
CA ALA A 164 10.16 -6.58 -2.68
C ALA A 164 10.98 -5.73 -3.64
N LEU A 165 12.23 -6.13 -3.86
CA LEU A 165 13.12 -5.44 -4.80
C LEU A 165 12.93 -6.03 -6.20
N CYS A 166 13.01 -5.20 -7.21
CA CYS A 166 12.99 -5.66 -8.59
C CYS A 166 14.23 -6.48 -8.91
N CYS A 167 14.07 -7.52 -9.73
CA CYS A 167 15.20 -8.23 -10.33
C CYS A 167 15.94 -7.30 -11.29
N PHE A 168 17.21 -7.58 -11.56
CA PHE A 168 18.01 -6.77 -12.49
C PHE A 168 17.46 -6.81 -13.92
N ASP A 169 16.76 -7.88 -14.26
CA ASP A 169 16.13 -8.16 -15.55
C ASP A 169 14.63 -7.81 -15.60
N GLU A 170 14.09 -7.13 -14.60
CA GLU A 170 12.67 -6.73 -14.53
C GLU A 170 12.25 -5.83 -15.70
N ALA A 171 13.20 -5.16 -16.36
CA ALA A 171 12.94 -4.28 -17.49
C ALA A 171 13.00 -4.99 -18.87
N TYR A 172 13.14 -6.32 -18.93
CA TYR A 172 13.16 -7.11 -20.16
C TYR A 172 11.78 -7.57 -20.57
#